data_161f5b58319bf315b9c9b810dd9fb02c
#
_entry.id   161f5b58319bf315b9c9b810dd9fb02c
#
_cell.length_a   1.000
_cell.length_b   1.000
_cell.length_c   1.000
_cell.angle_alpha   90.00
_cell.angle_beta   90.00
_cell.angle_gamma   90.00
#
_symmetry.space_group_name_H-M   'P 1'
#
loop_
_entity.id
_entity.type
_entity.pdbx_description
1 polymer ?
#
loop_
_entity_poly.entity_id
_entity_poly.type
_entity_poly.pdbx_seq_one_letter_code
_entity_poly.pdbx_strand_id
1 'polypeptide(L)'
;GSLRETYNKKFFNNKKFIFEYCTTSKKNVARGFHFQTKFQQAKYVNVLKGKILDVVIDLRKKSKTFGKTFKIILSSENATSLYIPEGFGHAYYSFNKVNIIYYKLSNYYKPQFENGINVMDKDLKIKWPKKRFFLSKKDKNLMTFKEFCNSQKFL
;
A
#
# COMPACT_ATOMS: atom_id res chain seq x y z
N GLY A 1 24.97 17.08 6.23
CA GLY A 1 23.51 17.06 6.10
C GLY A 1 23.05 16.67 4.70
N SER A 2 21.76 16.43 4.51
CA SER A 2 21.16 16.11 3.20
C SER A 2 19.84 16.84 3.03
N LEU A 3 19.52 17.24 1.81
CA LEU A 3 18.24 17.74 1.40
C LEU A 3 17.60 16.72 0.46
N ARG A 4 16.31 16.44 0.64
CA ARG A 4 15.57 15.52 -0.20
C ARG A 4 14.25 16.16 -0.60
N GLU A 5 13.99 16.24 -1.91
CA GLU A 5 12.67 16.55 -2.42
C GLU A 5 11.74 15.33 -2.16
N THR A 6 10.73 15.51 -1.32
CA THR A 6 9.78 14.45 -0.99
C THR A 6 8.53 14.46 -1.85
N TYR A 7 8.24 15.56 -2.54
CA TYR A 7 7.10 15.70 -3.43
C TYR A 7 7.30 16.86 -4.41
N ASN A 8 6.96 16.62 -5.68
CA ASN A 8 6.90 17.67 -6.67
C ASN A 8 5.65 17.46 -7.55
N LYS A 9 4.73 18.42 -7.49
CA LYS A 9 3.45 18.39 -8.22
C LYS A 9 3.63 18.21 -9.73
N LYS A 10 4.73 18.68 -10.31
CA LYS A 10 5.03 18.58 -11.76
C LYS A 10 5.04 17.15 -12.29
N PHE A 11 5.32 16.16 -11.43
CA PHE A 11 5.38 14.74 -11.82
C PHE A 11 4.00 14.05 -11.89
N PHE A 12 2.90 14.73 -11.55
CA PHE A 12 1.61 14.08 -11.33
C PHE A 12 0.48 14.51 -12.28
N ASN A 13 0.79 15.13 -13.43
CA ASN A 13 -0.18 15.42 -14.51
C ASN A 13 -1.56 15.87 -13.98
N ASN A 14 -1.62 16.96 -13.22
CA ASN A 14 -2.84 17.50 -12.59
C ASN A 14 -3.50 16.63 -11.50
N LYS A 15 -2.94 15.48 -11.13
CA LYS A 15 -3.44 14.72 -9.96
C LYS A 15 -3.31 15.58 -8.70
N LYS A 16 -4.43 15.78 -8.00
CA LYS A 16 -4.46 16.50 -6.72
C LYS A 16 -4.35 15.50 -5.58
N PHE A 17 -3.47 15.78 -4.62
CA PHE A 17 -3.41 15.11 -3.34
C PHE A 17 -3.98 16.06 -2.30
N ILE A 18 -5.02 15.62 -1.59
CA ILE A 18 -5.82 16.46 -0.69
C ILE A 18 -5.79 16.01 0.77
N PHE A 19 -5.17 14.87 1.03
CA PHE A 19 -5.07 14.29 2.36
C PHE A 19 -3.69 13.67 2.56
N GLU A 20 -3.12 13.86 3.75
CA GLU A 20 -1.77 13.41 4.08
C GLU A 20 -1.73 12.83 5.49
N TYR A 21 -0.90 11.83 5.69
CA TYR A 21 -0.59 11.30 7.02
C TYR A 21 0.73 10.54 7.04
N CYS A 22 1.24 10.28 8.25
CA CYS A 22 2.33 9.35 8.48
C CYS A 22 1.86 8.12 9.25
N THR A 23 2.47 6.97 8.97
CA THR A 23 2.37 5.80 9.84
C THR A 23 3.73 5.46 10.44
N THR A 24 3.71 4.97 11.68
CA THR A 24 4.91 4.41 12.32
C THR A 24 4.73 2.91 12.48
N SER A 25 5.71 2.13 12.06
CA SER A 25 5.71 0.67 12.19
C SER A 25 7.00 0.15 12.79
N LYS A 26 6.87 -0.83 13.67
CA LYS A 26 8.00 -1.58 14.24
C LYS A 26 8.53 -2.61 13.23
N LYS A 27 9.68 -3.20 13.54
CA LYS A 27 10.28 -4.28 12.75
C LYS A 27 9.35 -5.48 12.64
N ASN A 28 9.35 -6.14 11.47
CA ASN A 28 8.55 -7.33 11.16
C ASN A 28 7.03 -7.11 11.25
N VAL A 29 6.56 -5.88 11.08
CA VAL A 29 5.12 -5.59 10.93
C VAL A 29 4.79 -5.54 9.45
N ALA A 30 3.70 -6.21 9.04
CA ALA A 30 3.07 -5.98 7.75
C ALA A 30 1.68 -5.34 7.94
N ARG A 31 1.23 -4.59 6.93
CA ARG A 31 -0.08 -3.94 6.87
C ARG A 31 -0.64 -4.04 5.47
N GLY A 32 -1.93 -4.28 5.36
CA GLY A 32 -2.66 -4.31 4.08
C GLY A 32 -3.13 -5.73 3.72
N PHE A 33 -3.51 -5.96 2.49
CA PHE A 33 -3.73 -4.93 1.44
C PHE A 33 -4.94 -4.10 1.78
N HIS A 34 -4.82 -2.76 1.70
CA HIS A 34 -5.94 -1.87 1.94
C HIS A 34 -6.31 -1.09 0.67
N PHE A 35 -7.60 -0.92 0.45
CA PHE A 35 -8.19 -0.12 -0.63
C PHE A 35 -9.57 0.39 -0.23
N GLN A 36 -10.11 1.37 -0.95
CA GLN A 36 -11.51 1.81 -0.84
C GLN A 36 -12.28 1.41 -2.09
N THR A 37 -13.47 0.85 -1.92
CA THR A 37 -14.36 0.42 -3.03
C THR A 37 -15.06 1.59 -3.71
N LYS A 38 -15.29 2.68 -2.96
CA LYS A 38 -15.75 3.99 -3.46
C LYS A 38 -14.79 5.06 -2.96
N PHE A 39 -14.75 6.21 -3.63
CA PHE A 39 -13.80 7.29 -3.31
C PHE A 39 -12.36 6.76 -3.27
N GLN A 40 -12.02 5.99 -4.29
CA GLN A 40 -10.72 5.35 -4.42
C GLN A 40 -9.59 6.36 -4.28
N GLN A 41 -8.48 5.92 -3.71
CA GLN A 41 -7.34 6.77 -3.40
C GLN A 41 -6.15 6.38 -4.26
N ALA A 42 -5.68 7.30 -5.13
CA ALA A 42 -4.29 7.23 -5.52
C ALA A 42 -3.42 7.57 -4.31
N LYS A 43 -2.29 6.91 -4.19
CA LYS A 43 -1.35 7.09 -3.07
C LYS A 43 0.03 7.44 -3.61
N TYR A 44 0.67 8.40 -2.96
CA TYR A 44 2.08 8.66 -3.14
C TYR A 44 2.79 8.36 -1.82
N VAL A 45 3.71 7.40 -1.87
CA VAL A 45 4.31 6.78 -0.69
C VAL A 45 5.79 7.12 -0.60
N ASN A 46 6.24 7.62 0.54
CA ASN A 46 7.62 7.89 0.87
C ASN A 46 8.01 7.22 2.20
N VAL A 47 9.25 6.78 2.33
CA VAL A 47 9.81 6.36 3.62
C VAL A 47 10.72 7.45 4.14
N LEU A 48 10.29 8.14 5.21
CA LEU A 48 11.07 9.21 5.85
C LEU A 48 12.14 8.65 6.78
N LYS A 49 11.90 7.48 7.40
CA LYS A 49 12.85 6.77 8.24
C LYS A 49 12.66 5.27 8.10
N GLY A 50 13.76 4.52 8.01
CA GLY A 50 13.76 3.07 7.95
C GLY A 50 13.61 2.53 6.52
N LYS A 51 13.07 1.30 6.41
CA LYS A 51 13.02 0.53 5.16
C LYS A 51 11.80 -0.37 5.16
N ILE A 52 11.09 -0.42 4.03
CA ILE A 52 9.94 -1.31 3.81
C ILE A 52 10.08 -2.08 2.49
N LEU A 53 9.48 -3.27 2.43
CA LEU A 53 9.06 -3.87 1.18
C LEU A 53 7.63 -3.40 0.93
N ASP A 54 7.45 -2.56 -0.07
CA ASP A 54 6.16 -2.09 -0.53
C ASP A 54 5.60 -3.04 -1.58
N VAL A 55 4.32 -3.36 -1.49
CA VAL A 55 3.65 -4.33 -2.39
C VAL A 55 2.29 -3.77 -2.78
N VAL A 56 2.00 -3.78 -4.08
CA VAL A 56 0.70 -3.40 -4.62
C VAL A 56 0.10 -4.54 -5.43
N ILE A 57 -1.23 -4.61 -5.47
CA ILE A 57 -1.99 -5.55 -6.30
C ILE A 57 -2.99 -4.76 -7.17
N ASP A 58 -3.04 -5.07 -8.46
CA ASP A 58 -4.02 -4.48 -9.37
C ASP A 58 -5.39 -5.14 -9.15
N LEU A 59 -6.37 -4.36 -8.71
CA LEU A 59 -7.74 -4.83 -8.43
C LEU A 59 -8.77 -4.33 -9.46
N ARG A 60 -8.33 -3.69 -10.52
CA ARG A 60 -9.17 -3.18 -11.61
C ARG A 60 -9.59 -4.32 -12.52
N LYS A 61 -10.86 -4.71 -12.48
CA LYS A 61 -11.40 -5.89 -13.18
C LYS A 61 -11.07 -5.95 -14.68
N LYS A 62 -11.07 -4.79 -15.36
CA LYS A 62 -10.81 -4.72 -16.81
C LYS A 62 -9.32 -4.56 -17.16
N SER A 63 -8.43 -4.54 -16.18
CA SER A 63 -7.00 -4.37 -16.40
C SER A 63 -6.36 -5.65 -16.92
N LYS A 64 -5.43 -5.54 -17.87
CA LYS A 64 -4.57 -6.66 -18.32
C LYS A 64 -3.67 -7.21 -17.21
N THR A 65 -3.51 -6.46 -16.12
CA THR A 65 -2.72 -6.83 -14.95
C THR A 65 -3.56 -7.15 -13.72
N PHE A 66 -4.87 -7.34 -13.88
CA PHE A 66 -5.76 -7.72 -12.77
C PHE A 66 -5.20 -8.91 -11.97
N GLY A 67 -5.16 -8.79 -10.66
CA GLY A 67 -4.60 -9.77 -9.74
C GLY A 67 -3.07 -9.87 -9.71
N LYS A 68 -2.35 -9.19 -10.60
CA LYS A 68 -0.88 -9.17 -10.56
C LYS A 68 -0.38 -8.25 -9.47
N THR A 69 0.73 -8.66 -8.85
CA THR A 69 1.41 -7.89 -7.81
C THR A 69 2.72 -7.27 -8.32
N PHE A 70 3.02 -6.08 -7.84
CA PHE A 70 4.34 -5.44 -7.99
C PHE A 70 4.91 -5.17 -6.60
N LYS A 71 6.24 -5.30 -6.46
CA LYS A 71 6.94 -5.08 -5.21
C LYS A 71 8.22 -4.28 -5.41
N ILE A 72 8.52 -3.40 -4.45
CA ILE A 72 9.70 -2.55 -4.46
C ILE A 72 10.19 -2.28 -3.04
N ILE A 73 11.49 -2.08 -2.88
CA ILE A 73 12.07 -1.58 -1.63
C ILE A 73 12.02 -0.05 -1.62
N LEU A 74 11.39 0.50 -0.59
CA LEU A 74 11.42 1.93 -0.28
C LEU A 74 12.18 2.14 1.03
N SER A 75 13.06 3.12 1.08
CA SER A 75 13.81 3.44 2.30
C SER A 75 14.21 4.91 2.38
N SER A 76 14.54 5.37 3.58
CA SER A 76 15.14 6.69 3.77
C SER A 76 16.50 6.82 3.07
N GLU A 77 17.19 5.72 2.83
CA GLU A 77 18.52 5.69 2.17
C GLU A 77 18.42 5.78 0.65
N ASN A 78 17.54 4.93 0.02
CA ASN A 78 17.41 4.95 -1.44
C ASN A 78 16.57 6.11 -1.97
N ALA A 79 15.89 6.83 -1.07
CA ALA A 79 15.06 8.00 -1.37
C ALA A 79 14.00 7.76 -2.48
N THR A 80 13.70 6.51 -2.81
CA THR A 80 12.69 6.12 -3.80
C THR A 80 11.29 6.32 -3.23
N SER A 81 10.40 6.84 -4.06
CA SER A 81 8.98 7.01 -3.75
C SER A 81 8.14 6.20 -4.72
N LEU A 82 6.95 5.80 -4.31
CA LEU A 82 6.04 5.03 -5.14
C LEU A 82 4.73 5.79 -5.35
N TYR A 83 4.33 5.95 -6.62
CA TYR A 83 2.98 6.36 -6.98
C TYR A 83 2.13 5.13 -7.27
N ILE A 84 1.00 5.01 -6.59
CA ILE A 84 0.03 3.93 -6.71
C ILE A 84 -1.27 4.55 -7.21
N PRO A 85 -1.73 4.24 -8.43
CA PRO A 85 -3.00 4.74 -8.97
C PRO A 85 -4.21 4.26 -8.15
N GLU A 86 -5.37 4.85 -8.41
CA GLU A 86 -6.66 4.31 -7.95
C GLU A 86 -6.86 2.89 -8.51
N GLY A 87 -7.58 2.05 -7.77
CA GLY A 87 -7.87 0.68 -8.18
C GLY A 87 -6.81 -0.35 -7.79
N PHE A 88 -5.83 0.08 -6.99
CA PHE A 88 -4.83 -0.84 -6.43
C PHE A 88 -5.05 -1.07 -4.94
N GLY A 89 -4.85 -2.32 -4.50
CA GLY A 89 -4.63 -2.65 -3.09
C GLY A 89 -3.16 -2.40 -2.72
N HIS A 90 -2.91 -1.87 -1.51
CA HIS A 90 -1.58 -1.52 -1.04
C HIS A 90 -1.24 -2.21 0.28
N ALA A 91 -0.06 -2.80 0.35
CA ALA A 91 0.50 -3.43 1.53
C ALA A 91 1.99 -3.11 1.67
N TYR A 92 2.52 -3.25 2.87
CA TYR A 92 3.96 -3.21 3.10
C TYR A 92 4.42 -4.11 4.25
N TYR A 93 5.70 -4.44 4.25
CA TYR A 93 6.42 -5.10 5.33
C TYR A 93 7.60 -4.24 5.78
N SER A 94 7.81 -4.08 7.09
CA SER A 94 8.82 -3.19 7.68
C SER A 94 10.04 -3.92 8.22
N PHE A 95 11.25 -3.45 7.86
CA PHE A 95 12.52 -4.11 8.19
C PHE A 95 13.19 -3.56 9.43
N ASN A 96 13.07 -2.26 9.70
CA ASN A 96 13.84 -1.58 10.75
C ASN A 96 13.07 -1.49 12.07
N LYS A 97 13.76 -1.25 13.18
CA LYS A 97 13.16 -1.07 14.51
C LYS A 97 12.10 0.04 14.50
N VAL A 98 12.35 1.11 13.73
CA VAL A 98 11.41 2.22 13.50
C VAL A 98 11.34 2.49 12.01
N ASN A 99 10.12 2.53 11.46
CA ASN A 99 9.86 2.89 10.07
C ASN A 99 8.75 3.95 10.07
N ILE A 100 9.02 5.10 9.43
CA ILE A 100 8.08 6.20 9.28
C ILE A 100 7.76 6.30 7.79
N ILE A 101 6.51 6.02 7.45
CA ILE A 101 6.00 6.03 6.08
C ILE A 101 5.03 7.20 5.94
N TYR A 102 5.29 8.07 4.99
CA TYR A 102 4.51 9.24 4.67
C TYR A 102 3.69 9.01 3.41
N TYR A 103 2.44 9.44 3.46
CA TYR A 103 1.46 9.27 2.39
C TYR A 103 0.84 10.59 1.98
N LYS A 104 0.71 10.79 0.67
CA LYS A 104 -0.24 11.73 0.08
C LYS A 104 -1.33 10.95 -0.65
N LEU A 105 -2.59 11.37 -0.51
CA LEU A 105 -3.76 10.67 -1.04
C LEU A 105 -4.66 11.60 -1.85
N SER A 106 -5.20 11.08 -2.95
CA SER A 106 -6.08 11.84 -3.84
C SER A 106 -7.52 12.00 -3.31
N ASN A 107 -7.88 11.24 -2.27
CA ASN A 107 -9.20 11.28 -1.64
C ASN A 107 -9.10 11.12 -0.12
N TYR A 108 -10.14 11.54 0.61
CA TYR A 108 -10.24 11.33 2.05
C TYR A 108 -10.47 9.87 2.41
N TYR A 109 -10.02 9.48 3.59
CA TYR A 109 -10.31 8.18 4.16
C TYR A 109 -11.79 8.10 4.56
N LYS A 110 -12.47 7.06 4.10
CA LYS A 110 -13.87 6.77 4.38
C LYS A 110 -14.02 5.33 4.88
N PRO A 111 -14.07 5.11 6.21
CA PRO A 111 -14.07 3.78 6.83
C PRO A 111 -15.13 2.83 6.26
N GLN A 112 -16.33 3.34 5.93
CA GLN A 112 -17.44 2.56 5.40
C GLN A 112 -17.17 1.95 4.01
N PHE A 113 -16.18 2.45 3.28
CA PHE A 113 -15.77 1.92 1.98
C PHE A 113 -14.43 1.21 2.02
N GLU A 114 -13.79 1.18 3.19
CA GLU A 114 -12.52 0.47 3.35
C GLU A 114 -12.72 -1.03 3.26
N ASN A 115 -11.88 -1.67 2.49
CA ASN A 115 -11.79 -3.10 2.33
C ASN A 115 -10.31 -3.52 2.26
N GLY A 116 -10.08 -4.82 2.24
CA GLY A 116 -8.73 -5.33 2.10
C GLY A 116 -8.66 -6.80 1.75
N ILE A 117 -7.50 -7.21 1.30
CA ILE A 117 -7.16 -8.60 1.01
C ILE A 117 -6.05 -9.04 1.95
N ASN A 118 -6.16 -10.24 2.47
CA ASN A 118 -5.18 -10.79 3.42
C ASN A 118 -3.81 -10.94 2.74
N VAL A 119 -2.78 -10.32 3.32
CA VAL A 119 -1.41 -10.38 2.81
C VAL A 119 -0.80 -11.79 2.85
N MET A 120 -1.37 -12.69 3.66
CA MET A 120 -0.97 -14.10 3.76
C MET A 120 -1.68 -15.01 2.75
N ASP A 121 -2.53 -14.45 1.88
CA ASP A 121 -3.23 -15.21 0.87
C ASP A 121 -2.24 -15.93 -0.07
N LYS A 122 -2.36 -17.24 -0.12
CA LYS A 122 -1.47 -18.12 -0.88
C LYS A 122 -1.62 -17.94 -2.40
N ASP A 123 -2.80 -17.56 -2.86
CA ASP A 123 -3.08 -17.35 -4.29
C ASP A 123 -2.29 -16.17 -4.87
N LEU A 124 -1.94 -15.19 -4.03
CA LEU A 124 -1.12 -14.04 -4.41
C LEU A 124 0.37 -14.36 -4.57
N LYS A 125 0.82 -15.53 -4.07
CA LYS A 125 2.22 -16.03 -4.18
C LYS A 125 3.29 -15.01 -3.80
N ILE A 126 3.02 -14.15 -2.82
CA ILE A 126 3.95 -13.11 -2.39
C ILE A 126 5.05 -13.73 -1.53
N LYS A 127 6.29 -13.56 -1.96
CA LYS A 127 7.47 -13.94 -1.17
C LYS A 127 7.79 -12.81 -0.18
N TRP A 128 7.24 -12.89 1.01
CA TRP A 128 7.56 -11.98 2.10
C TRP A 128 8.97 -12.25 2.66
N PRO A 129 9.66 -11.23 3.23
CA PRO A 129 11.02 -11.39 3.75
C PRO A 129 11.16 -12.40 4.89
N LYS A 130 10.07 -12.65 5.63
CA LYS A 130 9.99 -13.67 6.69
C LYS A 130 8.69 -14.44 6.58
N LYS A 131 8.73 -15.73 7.01
CA LYS A 131 7.53 -16.58 7.09
C LYS A 131 6.55 -16.13 8.19
N ARG A 132 7.07 -15.51 9.27
CA ARG A 132 6.27 -15.02 10.41
C ARG A 132 6.54 -13.53 10.60
N PHE A 133 5.48 -12.75 10.72
CA PHE A 133 5.48 -11.33 10.98
C PHE A 133 4.20 -10.89 11.68
N PHE A 134 4.17 -9.66 12.18
CA PHE A 134 3.05 -9.14 12.95
C PHE A 134 2.02 -8.49 12.02
N LEU A 135 0.76 -8.84 12.23
CA LEU A 135 -0.42 -8.22 11.61
C LEU A 135 -1.35 -7.68 12.69
N SER A 136 -2.06 -6.62 12.41
CA SER A 136 -3.18 -6.18 13.25
C SER A 136 -4.29 -7.24 13.26
N LYS A 137 -5.18 -7.20 14.29
CA LYS A 137 -6.38 -8.05 14.31
C LYS A 137 -7.23 -7.85 13.06
N LYS A 138 -7.36 -6.60 12.60
CA LYS A 138 -8.07 -6.24 11.37
C LYS A 138 -7.44 -6.92 10.15
N ASP A 139 -6.12 -6.79 9.96
CA ASP A 139 -5.43 -7.32 8.78
C ASP A 139 -5.44 -8.85 8.71
N LYS A 140 -5.47 -9.53 9.86
CA LYS A 140 -5.60 -11.00 9.92
C LYS A 140 -6.95 -11.50 9.41
N ASN A 141 -8.00 -10.68 9.55
CA ASN A 141 -9.38 -11.03 9.22
C ASN A 141 -9.83 -10.47 7.86
N LEU A 142 -8.91 -9.93 7.06
CA LEU A 142 -9.21 -9.50 5.70
C LEU A 142 -9.55 -10.70 4.81
N MET A 143 -10.39 -10.46 3.80
CA MET A 143 -10.82 -11.49 2.85
C MET A 143 -9.64 -12.02 2.01
N THR A 144 -9.82 -13.21 1.45
CA THR A 144 -8.93 -13.77 0.43
C THR A 144 -9.13 -13.09 -0.92
N PHE A 145 -8.17 -13.21 -1.83
CA PHE A 145 -8.31 -12.71 -3.20
C PHE A 145 -9.47 -13.40 -3.94
N LYS A 146 -9.68 -14.69 -3.70
CA LYS A 146 -10.82 -15.45 -4.25
C LYS A 146 -12.16 -14.89 -3.77
N GLU A 147 -12.31 -14.59 -2.48
CA GLU A 147 -13.51 -13.96 -1.93
C GLU A 147 -13.71 -12.55 -2.51
N PHE A 148 -12.63 -11.78 -2.70
CA PHE A 148 -12.70 -10.49 -3.39
C PHE A 148 -13.23 -10.65 -4.81
N CYS A 149 -12.73 -11.61 -5.60
CA CYS A 149 -13.20 -11.87 -6.97
C CYS A 149 -14.68 -12.22 -7.02
N ASN A 150 -15.22 -12.88 -6.00
CA ASN A 150 -16.62 -13.27 -5.91
C ASN A 150 -17.55 -12.17 -5.35
N SER A 151 -17.00 -11.12 -4.75
CA SER A 151 -17.76 -10.16 -3.93
C SER A 151 -18.38 -8.99 -4.67
N GLN A 152 -18.32 -8.87 -5.98
CA GLN A 152 -18.74 -7.69 -6.77
C GLN A 152 -18.11 -6.34 -6.28
N LYS A 153 -17.10 -6.36 -5.42
CA LYS A 153 -16.40 -5.17 -4.88
C LYS A 153 -15.25 -4.70 -5.78
N PHE A 154 -15.38 -4.95 -7.09
CA PHE A 154 -14.35 -4.58 -8.06
C PHE A 154 -14.13 -3.07 -8.12
N LEU A 155 -12.91 -2.69 -8.47
CA LEU A 155 -12.43 -1.32 -8.61
C LEU A 155 -12.25 -0.94 -10.10
#